data_c8a034a2bea1f5161f808b98fbbce10e
#
_entry.id   c8a034a2bea1f5161f808b98fbbce10e
#
_cell.length_a   1.000
_cell.length_b   1.000
_cell.length_c   1.000
_cell.angle_alpha   90.00
_cell.angle_beta   90.00
_cell.angle_gamma   90.00
#
_symmetry.space_group_name_H-M   'P 1'
#
loop_
_entity.id
_entity.type
_entity.pdbx_description
1 polymer ?
#
loop_
_entity_poly.entity_id
_entity_poly.type
_entity_poly.pdbx_seq_one_letter_code
_entity_poly.pdbx_strand_id
1 'polypeptide(L)'
;MGKNRRFFPTFVKMVVVNPVSSKLVAARLIALMPCFAVAFVGFAVSACIWSSWLWAGGVVTLMAALWVAWLIPLQVRNLGWEERDDELLIAKGKMWRTLTVVPYGRIQFVDVTEGPIASRFGLARVELHTASSTSDSAIPGLEVDQAHELRRRLSEKARERMSGL
;
A
#
# COMPACT_ATOMS: atom_id res chain seq x y z
N MET A 1 34.54 -11.11 7.59
CA MET A 1 33.93 -10.05 6.80
C MET A 1 33.09 -10.70 5.70
N GLY A 2 31.77 -10.57 5.73
CA GLY A 2 30.89 -11.00 4.66
C GLY A 2 30.17 -12.31 4.85
N LYS A 3 28.93 -12.27 5.38
CA LYS A 3 27.89 -13.28 5.11
C LYS A 3 26.53 -12.88 5.72
N ASN A 4 25.97 -11.72 5.31
CA ASN A 4 24.64 -11.31 5.79
C ASN A 4 23.64 -10.96 4.68
N ARG A 5 23.85 -11.43 3.43
CA ARG A 5 22.94 -11.11 2.33
C ARG A 5 21.87 -12.17 2.00
N ARG A 6 21.85 -13.31 2.69
CA ARG A 6 20.92 -14.41 2.37
C ARG A 6 19.80 -14.62 3.41
N PHE A 7 19.80 -13.89 4.51
CA PHE A 7 18.83 -14.10 5.60
C PHE A 7 17.49 -13.39 5.38
N PHE A 8 17.50 -12.28 4.65
CA PHE A 8 16.32 -11.41 4.48
C PHE A 8 15.17 -11.92 3.59
N PRO A 9 15.38 -12.63 2.47
CA PRO A 9 14.26 -12.99 1.59
C PRO A 9 13.33 -14.06 2.16
N THR A 10 13.84 -14.94 3.02
CA THR A 10 13.07 -16.02 3.64
C THR A 10 12.30 -15.52 4.87
N PHE A 11 12.87 -14.59 5.63
CA PHE A 11 12.27 -14.05 6.85
C PHE A 11 11.00 -13.23 6.58
N VAL A 12 11.00 -12.38 5.56
CA VAL A 12 9.82 -11.57 5.19
C VAL A 12 8.68 -12.43 4.65
N LYS A 13 8.99 -13.53 3.97
CA LYS A 13 7.97 -14.48 3.48
C LYS A 13 7.37 -15.33 4.60
N MET A 14 8.12 -15.51 5.70
CA MET A 14 7.69 -16.27 6.89
C MET A 14 6.90 -15.42 7.89
N VAL A 15 7.09 -14.09 7.86
CA VAL A 15 6.55 -13.15 8.86
C VAL A 15 5.18 -12.57 8.48
N VAL A 16 4.79 -12.62 7.20
CA VAL A 16 3.54 -11.99 6.76
C VAL A 16 2.44 -13.04 6.59
N VAL A 17 1.59 -13.16 7.59
CA VAL A 17 0.49 -14.14 7.62
C VAL A 17 -0.76 -13.61 6.90
N ASN A 18 -1.02 -12.29 6.96
CA ASN A 18 -2.23 -11.71 6.40
C ASN A 18 -1.95 -10.89 5.14
N PRO A 19 -2.30 -11.38 3.93
CA PRO A 19 -2.19 -10.61 2.71
C PRO A 19 -3.29 -9.55 2.63
N VAL A 20 -2.98 -8.46 1.93
CA VAL A 20 -3.96 -7.41 1.61
C VAL A 20 -4.90 -7.88 0.50
N SER A 21 -6.13 -7.37 0.46
CA SER A 21 -7.14 -7.75 -0.53
C SER A 21 -6.67 -7.48 -1.97
N SER A 22 -6.87 -8.45 -2.85
CA SER A 22 -6.58 -8.33 -4.29
C SER A 22 -7.43 -7.25 -4.99
N LYS A 23 -8.58 -6.88 -4.40
CA LYS A 23 -9.44 -5.78 -4.88
C LYS A 23 -8.68 -4.44 -4.91
N LEU A 24 -7.62 -4.28 -4.11
CA LEU A 24 -6.77 -3.09 -4.11
C LEU A 24 -6.06 -2.87 -5.46
N VAL A 25 -5.75 -3.94 -6.19
CA VAL A 25 -5.17 -3.84 -7.55
C VAL A 25 -6.16 -3.14 -8.48
N ALA A 26 -7.42 -3.59 -8.50
CA ALA A 26 -8.46 -2.99 -9.32
C ALA A 26 -8.72 -1.53 -8.94
N ALA A 27 -8.81 -1.24 -7.65
CA ALA A 27 -8.99 0.13 -7.15
C ALA A 27 -7.87 1.07 -7.61
N ARG A 28 -6.60 0.64 -7.54
CA ARG A 28 -5.44 1.43 -8.01
C ARG A 28 -5.41 1.59 -9.52
N LEU A 29 -5.76 0.54 -10.28
CA LEU A 29 -5.82 0.62 -11.73
C LEU A 29 -6.90 1.61 -12.17
N ILE A 30 -8.10 1.54 -11.61
CA ILE A 30 -9.19 2.47 -11.92
C ILE A 30 -8.85 3.90 -11.53
N ALA A 31 -8.05 4.11 -10.47
CA ALA A 31 -7.59 5.43 -10.08
C ALA A 31 -6.59 6.06 -11.06
N LEU A 32 -5.68 5.26 -11.63
CA LEU A 32 -4.55 5.75 -12.41
C LEU A 32 -4.78 5.70 -13.92
N MET A 33 -5.48 4.67 -14.43
CA MET A 33 -5.68 4.47 -15.87
C MET A 33 -6.38 5.64 -16.57
N PRO A 34 -7.39 6.33 -16.00
CA PRO A 34 -8.00 7.49 -16.64
C PRO A 34 -7.01 8.62 -16.92
N CYS A 35 -6.05 8.86 -16.02
CA CYS A 35 -5.02 9.89 -16.23
C CYS A 35 -4.16 9.58 -17.46
N PHE A 36 -3.75 8.32 -17.62
CA PHE A 36 -2.99 7.89 -18.79
C PHE A 36 -3.83 7.93 -20.08
N ALA A 37 -5.12 7.57 -20.00
CA ALA A 37 -6.03 7.65 -21.13
C ALA A 37 -6.22 9.10 -21.61
N VAL A 38 -6.42 10.05 -20.70
CA VAL A 38 -6.54 11.48 -21.02
C VAL A 38 -5.24 12.01 -21.64
N ALA A 39 -4.10 11.68 -21.07
CA ALA A 39 -2.80 12.07 -21.62
C ALA A 39 -2.58 11.50 -23.03
N PHE A 40 -2.89 10.23 -23.24
CA PHE A 40 -2.77 9.59 -24.56
C PHE A 40 -3.65 10.25 -25.61
N VAL A 41 -4.93 10.53 -25.28
CA VAL A 41 -5.86 11.23 -26.17
C VAL A 41 -5.35 12.63 -26.49
N GLY A 42 -4.81 13.36 -25.50
CA GLY A 42 -4.21 14.67 -25.68
C GLY A 42 -3.05 14.66 -26.68
N PHE A 43 -2.13 13.69 -26.55
CA PHE A 43 -1.04 13.50 -27.51
C PHE A 43 -1.51 13.12 -28.90
N ALA A 44 -2.51 12.22 -29.00
CA ALA A 44 -3.06 11.79 -30.28
C ALA A 44 -3.74 12.94 -31.04
N VAL A 45 -4.55 13.73 -30.35
CA VAL A 45 -5.20 14.92 -30.94
C VAL A 45 -4.16 15.95 -31.38
N SER A 46 -3.16 16.24 -30.54
CA SER A 46 -2.09 17.17 -30.86
C SER A 46 -1.25 16.70 -32.05
N ALA A 47 -1.00 15.40 -32.16
CA ALA A 47 -0.27 14.81 -33.31
C ALA A 47 -1.01 14.96 -34.62
N CYS A 48 -2.35 14.87 -34.60
CA CYS A 48 -3.18 15.06 -35.79
C CYS A 48 -3.18 16.52 -36.29
N ILE A 49 -3.05 17.49 -35.37
CA ILE A 49 -3.21 18.92 -35.69
C ILE A 49 -1.86 19.58 -35.98
N TRP A 50 -0.82 19.24 -35.22
CA TRP A 50 0.42 20.04 -35.22
C TRP A 50 1.61 19.33 -35.87
N SER A 51 1.93 18.09 -35.49
CA SER A 51 3.10 17.38 -36.01
C SER A 51 3.08 15.90 -35.70
N SER A 52 3.49 15.07 -36.71
CA SER A 52 3.62 13.61 -36.54
C SER A 52 4.63 13.20 -35.44
N TRP A 53 5.57 14.04 -35.05
CA TRP A 53 6.50 13.77 -33.96
C TRP A 53 5.80 13.53 -32.60
N LEU A 54 4.61 14.13 -32.41
CA LEU A 54 3.83 13.98 -31.18
C LEU A 54 3.27 12.56 -30.99
N TRP A 55 3.23 11.72 -32.02
CA TRP A 55 2.93 10.30 -31.88
C TRP A 55 3.94 9.56 -30.99
N ALA A 56 5.19 9.99 -30.97
CA ALA A 56 6.19 9.46 -30.05
C ALA A 56 5.79 9.67 -28.57
N GLY A 57 5.22 10.82 -28.22
CA GLY A 57 4.68 11.10 -26.87
C GLY A 57 3.51 10.16 -26.50
N GLY A 58 2.64 9.90 -27.45
CA GLY A 58 1.55 8.92 -27.28
C GLY A 58 2.05 7.51 -27.02
N VAL A 59 3.06 7.06 -27.78
CA VAL A 59 3.69 5.75 -27.58
C VAL A 59 4.34 5.64 -26.21
N VAL A 60 5.08 6.66 -25.79
CA VAL A 60 5.72 6.69 -24.45
C VAL A 60 4.66 6.62 -23.35
N THR A 61 3.56 7.37 -23.49
CA THR A 61 2.45 7.33 -22.52
C THR A 61 1.82 5.95 -22.43
N LEU A 62 1.62 5.28 -23.57
CA LEU A 62 1.08 3.92 -23.60
C LEU A 62 2.03 2.92 -22.94
N MET A 63 3.32 3.00 -23.23
CA MET A 63 4.33 2.15 -22.60
C MET A 63 4.38 2.37 -21.08
N ALA A 64 4.31 3.62 -20.62
CA ALA A 64 4.25 3.95 -19.21
C ALA A 64 2.99 3.37 -18.54
N ALA A 65 1.83 3.46 -19.19
CA ALA A 65 0.58 2.88 -18.70
C ALA A 65 0.67 1.36 -18.55
N LEU A 66 1.21 0.66 -19.54
CA LEU A 66 1.44 -0.79 -19.50
C LEU A 66 2.43 -1.18 -18.38
N TRP A 67 3.50 -0.41 -18.23
CA TRP A 67 4.47 -0.61 -17.14
C TRP A 67 3.81 -0.48 -15.77
N VAL A 68 3.05 0.59 -15.55
CA VAL A 68 2.33 0.82 -14.29
C VAL A 68 1.30 -0.27 -14.05
N ALA A 69 0.54 -0.68 -15.07
CA ALA A 69 -0.44 -1.76 -14.98
C ALA A 69 0.21 -3.09 -14.57
N TRP A 70 1.41 -3.37 -15.06
CA TRP A 70 2.19 -4.55 -14.67
C TRP A 70 2.78 -4.44 -13.27
N LEU A 71 3.20 -3.23 -12.85
CA LEU A 71 3.86 -2.98 -11.57
C LEU A 71 2.90 -3.03 -10.37
N ILE A 72 1.65 -2.52 -10.54
CA ILE A 72 0.66 -2.43 -9.45
C ILE A 72 0.37 -3.79 -8.80
N PRO A 73 0.02 -4.87 -9.54
CA PRO A 73 -0.25 -6.17 -8.92
C PRO A 73 0.96 -6.75 -8.19
N LEU A 74 2.16 -6.46 -8.71
CA LEU A 74 3.39 -6.90 -8.07
C LEU A 74 3.67 -6.18 -6.75
N GLN A 75 3.29 -4.90 -6.65
CA GLN A 75 3.40 -4.13 -5.40
C GLN A 75 2.39 -4.60 -4.36
N VAL A 76 1.13 -4.80 -4.76
CA VAL A 76 0.05 -5.22 -3.85
C VAL A 76 0.32 -6.60 -3.26
N ARG A 77 0.82 -7.54 -4.06
CA ARG A 77 1.16 -8.90 -3.58
C ARG A 77 2.27 -8.96 -2.52
N ASN A 78 3.04 -7.88 -2.39
CA ASN A 78 4.11 -7.77 -1.39
C ASN A 78 3.75 -6.84 -0.21
N LEU A 79 2.48 -6.49 -0.08
CA LEU A 79 1.92 -5.84 1.09
C LEU A 79 1.37 -6.90 2.02
N GLY A 80 1.68 -6.79 3.30
CA GLY A 80 1.11 -7.67 4.30
C GLY A 80 1.37 -7.17 5.71
N TRP A 81 0.67 -7.75 6.66
CA TRP A 81 0.75 -7.40 8.06
C TRP A 81 0.58 -8.64 8.95
N GLU A 82 1.12 -8.57 10.16
CA GLU A 82 1.04 -9.63 11.16
C GLU A 82 0.91 -9.01 12.55
N GLU A 83 -0.07 -9.47 13.32
CA GLU A 83 -0.19 -9.14 14.73
C GLU A 83 0.63 -10.13 15.55
N ARG A 84 1.50 -9.62 16.42
CA ARG A 84 2.18 -10.37 17.47
C ARG A 84 1.66 -9.97 18.84
N ASP A 85 2.16 -10.61 19.88
CA ASP A 85 1.72 -10.35 21.24
C ASP A 85 1.99 -8.91 21.68
N ASP A 86 3.15 -8.34 21.31
CA ASP A 86 3.62 -7.04 21.78
C ASP A 86 3.76 -5.98 20.68
N GLU A 87 3.69 -6.39 19.41
CA GLU A 87 4.00 -5.52 18.28
C GLU A 87 3.19 -5.87 17.03
N LEU A 88 2.97 -4.87 16.18
CA LEU A 88 2.43 -5.03 14.85
C LEU A 88 3.55 -4.95 13.82
N LEU A 89 3.63 -5.95 12.96
CA LEU A 89 4.57 -6.00 11.85
C LEU A 89 3.86 -5.61 10.56
N ILE A 90 4.42 -4.66 9.83
CA ILE A 90 3.90 -4.21 8.54
C ILE A 90 5.01 -4.35 7.50
N ALA A 91 4.79 -5.23 6.53
CA ALA A 91 5.71 -5.42 5.41
C ALA A 91 5.21 -4.68 4.17
N LYS A 92 6.08 -3.91 3.55
CA LYS A 92 5.78 -3.13 2.33
C LYS A 92 6.89 -3.29 1.30
N GLY A 93 6.49 -3.27 0.02
CA GLY A 93 7.39 -3.07 -1.11
C GLY A 93 7.95 -4.33 -1.74
N LYS A 94 8.26 -4.22 -3.05
CA LYS A 94 8.88 -5.26 -3.89
C LYS A 94 10.35 -4.99 -4.16
N MET A 95 10.69 -3.79 -4.62
CA MET A 95 12.07 -3.39 -4.90
C MET A 95 12.79 -2.95 -3.63
N TRP A 96 12.14 -2.10 -2.83
CA TRP A 96 12.59 -1.66 -1.52
C TRP A 96 11.68 -2.32 -0.48
N ARG A 97 12.19 -3.33 0.20
CA ARG A 97 11.44 -4.04 1.24
C ARG A 97 11.62 -3.31 2.55
N THR A 98 10.53 -2.80 3.08
CA THR A 98 10.49 -2.16 4.39
C THR A 98 9.65 -3.02 5.31
N LEU A 99 10.23 -3.42 6.44
CA LEU A 99 9.54 -4.03 7.56
C LEU A 99 9.45 -2.99 8.66
N THR A 100 8.24 -2.53 8.93
CA THR A 100 7.98 -1.61 10.03
C THR A 100 7.44 -2.41 11.21
N VAL A 101 8.06 -2.24 12.36
CA VAL A 101 7.67 -2.86 13.62
C VAL A 101 7.10 -1.75 14.51
N VAL A 102 5.84 -1.89 14.89
CA VAL A 102 5.13 -0.90 15.72
C VAL A 102 4.74 -1.55 17.05
N PRO A 103 5.45 -1.27 18.16
CA PRO A 103 5.06 -1.74 19.49
C PRO A 103 3.73 -1.10 19.90
N TYR A 104 2.80 -1.90 20.47
CA TYR A 104 1.47 -1.40 20.86
C TYR A 104 1.52 -0.25 21.88
N GLY A 105 2.47 -0.26 22.80
CA GLY A 105 2.64 0.82 23.78
C GLY A 105 3.08 2.17 23.20
N ARG A 106 3.43 2.23 21.90
CA ARG A 106 3.77 3.48 21.20
C ARG A 106 2.62 4.03 20.36
N ILE A 107 1.54 3.28 20.18
CA ILE A 107 0.38 3.70 19.39
C ILE A 107 -0.42 4.71 20.22
N GLN A 108 -0.59 5.91 19.68
CA GLN A 108 -1.42 6.96 20.30
C GLN A 108 -2.89 6.82 19.90
N PHE A 109 -3.13 6.66 18.60
CA PHE A 109 -4.46 6.40 18.06
C PHE A 109 -4.38 5.66 16.73
N VAL A 110 -5.49 5.04 16.36
CA VAL A 110 -5.64 4.25 15.13
C VAL A 110 -6.86 4.77 14.38
N ASP A 111 -6.63 5.22 13.15
CA ASP A 111 -7.67 5.70 12.26
C ASP A 111 -7.98 4.71 11.14
N VAL A 112 -9.23 4.71 10.73
CA VAL A 112 -9.68 3.99 9.54
C VAL A 112 -10.15 5.01 8.52
N THR A 113 -9.51 5.04 7.37
CA THR A 113 -9.82 5.97 6.28
C THR A 113 -10.28 5.20 5.05
N GLU A 114 -11.36 5.68 4.44
CA GLU A 114 -11.90 5.15 3.20
C GLU A 114 -11.74 6.20 2.09
N GLY A 115 -10.90 5.90 1.11
CA GLY A 115 -10.77 6.75 -0.06
C GLY A 115 -11.98 6.62 -1.01
N PRO A 116 -12.26 7.62 -1.85
CA PRO A 116 -13.46 7.65 -2.70
C PRO A 116 -13.55 6.49 -3.71
N ILE A 117 -12.42 5.98 -4.16
CA ILE A 117 -12.36 4.82 -5.05
C ILE A 117 -12.34 3.54 -4.22
N ALA A 118 -11.56 3.50 -3.13
CA ALA A 118 -11.42 2.33 -2.28
C ALA A 118 -12.76 1.91 -1.65
N SER A 119 -13.59 2.88 -1.22
CA SER A 119 -14.91 2.64 -0.63
C SER A 119 -15.86 1.93 -1.60
N ARG A 120 -15.79 2.20 -2.90
CA ARG A 120 -16.58 1.49 -3.93
C ARG A 120 -16.23 0.02 -4.05
N PHE A 121 -15.03 -0.37 -3.62
CA PHE A 121 -14.56 -1.76 -3.56
C PHE A 121 -14.67 -2.37 -2.17
N GLY A 122 -15.28 -1.66 -1.22
CA GLY A 122 -15.36 -2.08 0.18
C GLY A 122 -14.00 -2.18 0.86
N LEU A 123 -13.07 -1.29 0.48
CA LEU A 123 -11.71 -1.26 1.00
C LEU A 123 -11.48 -0.02 1.85
N ALA A 124 -10.81 -0.24 2.98
CA ALA A 124 -10.35 0.79 3.88
C ALA A 124 -8.81 0.71 4.08
N ARG A 125 -8.28 1.75 4.68
CA ARG A 125 -6.89 1.87 5.09
C ARG A 125 -6.87 2.12 6.60
N VAL A 126 -6.07 1.35 7.32
CA VAL A 126 -5.80 1.56 8.74
C VAL A 126 -4.51 2.36 8.88
N GLU A 127 -4.58 3.49 9.54
CA GLU A 127 -3.44 4.36 9.84
C GLU A 127 -3.13 4.33 11.34
N LEU A 128 -1.87 4.09 11.66
CA LEU A 128 -1.37 4.05 13.02
C LEU A 128 -0.55 5.30 13.27
N HIS A 129 -0.96 6.09 14.25
CA HIS A 129 -0.26 7.27 14.69
C HIS A 129 0.52 6.95 15.96
N THR A 130 1.82 7.25 15.93
CA THR A 130 2.72 7.03 17.06
C THR A 130 3.29 8.36 17.56
N ALA A 131 3.92 8.36 18.71
CA ALA A 131 4.54 9.56 19.28
C ALA A 131 5.67 10.15 18.40
N SER A 132 6.15 9.41 17.41
CA SER A 132 7.15 9.85 16.44
C SER A 132 6.54 9.96 15.05
N SER A 133 6.50 11.15 14.47
CA SER A 133 5.98 11.41 13.12
C SER A 133 6.67 10.61 12.00
N THR A 134 7.89 10.16 12.23
CA THR A 134 8.64 9.29 11.32
C THR A 134 8.16 7.83 11.32
N SER A 135 7.33 7.45 12.28
CA SER A 135 6.85 6.07 12.46
C SER A 135 5.39 5.88 12.10
N ASP A 136 4.75 6.87 11.48
CA ASP A 136 3.39 6.73 11.01
C ASP A 136 3.29 5.60 9.99
N SER A 137 2.50 4.61 10.33
CA SER A 137 2.39 3.38 9.57
C SER A 137 0.98 3.18 9.09
N ALA A 138 0.81 2.73 7.87
CA ALA A 138 -0.51 2.49 7.31
C ALA A 138 -0.57 1.14 6.61
N ILE A 139 -1.70 0.46 6.76
CA ILE A 139 -2.04 -0.80 6.10
C ILE A 139 -3.18 -0.50 5.12
N PRO A 140 -2.89 -0.36 3.82
CA PRO A 140 -3.92 -0.11 2.81
C PRO A 140 -4.59 -1.39 2.35
N GLY A 141 -5.85 -1.31 1.89
CA GLY A 141 -6.53 -2.37 1.17
C GLY A 141 -7.04 -3.52 2.04
N LEU A 142 -7.40 -3.23 3.27
CA LEU A 142 -8.20 -4.11 4.11
C LEU A 142 -9.68 -4.01 3.71
N GLU A 143 -10.45 -5.06 3.91
CA GLU A 143 -11.90 -4.95 3.84
C GLU A 143 -12.41 -4.09 5.02
N VAL A 144 -13.49 -3.32 4.80
CA VAL A 144 -13.98 -2.33 5.79
C VAL A 144 -14.20 -2.99 7.16
N ASP A 145 -14.86 -4.15 7.18
CA ASP A 145 -15.13 -4.89 8.43
C ASP A 145 -13.83 -5.33 9.12
N GLN A 146 -12.87 -5.82 8.35
CA GLN A 146 -11.54 -6.21 8.86
C GLN A 146 -10.77 -5.00 9.40
N ALA A 147 -10.88 -3.85 8.75
CA ALA A 147 -10.22 -2.63 9.19
C ALA A 147 -10.77 -2.13 10.52
N HIS A 148 -12.09 -2.14 10.70
CA HIS A 148 -12.74 -1.76 11.97
C HIS A 148 -12.41 -2.74 13.08
N GLU A 149 -12.42 -4.03 12.80
CA GLU A 149 -12.06 -5.06 13.77
C GLU A 149 -10.58 -4.95 14.19
N LEU A 150 -9.68 -4.74 13.23
CA LEU A 150 -8.27 -4.52 13.50
C LEU A 150 -8.06 -3.28 14.35
N ARG A 151 -8.71 -2.16 14.01
CA ARG A 151 -8.68 -0.92 14.82
C ARG A 151 -9.09 -1.18 16.26
N ARG A 152 -10.19 -1.91 16.49
CA ARG A 152 -10.68 -2.24 17.83
C ARG A 152 -9.62 -3.01 18.62
N ARG A 153 -9.10 -4.11 18.05
CA ARG A 153 -8.08 -4.94 18.70
C ARG A 153 -6.80 -4.16 19.01
N LEU A 154 -6.31 -3.34 18.06
CA LEU A 154 -5.12 -2.54 18.28
C LEU A 154 -5.32 -1.49 19.37
N SER A 155 -6.49 -0.86 19.43
CA SER A 155 -6.82 0.13 20.47
C SER A 155 -6.92 -0.51 21.86
N GLU A 156 -7.47 -1.73 21.96
CA GLU A 156 -7.53 -2.50 23.21
C GLU A 156 -6.11 -2.86 23.68
N LYS A 157 -5.29 -3.46 22.82
CA LYS A 157 -3.89 -3.81 23.14
C LYS A 157 -3.04 -2.57 23.53
N ALA A 158 -3.23 -1.45 22.84
CA ALA A 158 -2.55 -0.21 23.18
C ALA A 158 -2.93 0.29 24.58
N ARG A 159 -4.21 0.23 24.94
CA ARG A 159 -4.70 0.62 26.30
C ARG A 159 -4.15 -0.31 27.38
N GLU A 160 -4.19 -1.61 27.16
CA GLU A 160 -3.66 -2.62 28.10
C GLU A 160 -2.18 -2.35 28.40
N ARG A 161 -1.38 -2.05 27.38
CA ARG A 161 0.05 -1.76 27.56
C ARG A 161 0.33 -0.41 28.22
N MET A 162 -0.53 0.59 28.01
CA MET A 162 -0.41 1.87 28.72
C MET A 162 -0.89 1.81 30.18
N SER A 163 -1.84 0.93 30.49
CA SER A 163 -2.37 0.78 31.86
C SER A 163 -1.58 -0.20 32.72
N GLY A 164 -0.76 -1.04 32.12
CA GLY A 164 0.11 -2.01 32.81
C GLY A 164 1.44 -1.45 33.28
N LEU A 165 1.62 -0.15 33.18
CA LEU A 165 2.66 0.63 33.81
C LEU A 165 2.10 1.30 35.08
#